data_98691c3a380be6785ed9832aac866265
#
_entry.id   98691c3a380be6785ed9832aac866265
#
_cell.length_a   1.000
_cell.length_b   1.000
_cell.length_c   1.000
_cell.angle_alpha   90.00
_cell.angle_beta   90.00
_cell.angle_gamma   90.00
#
_symmetry.space_group_name_H-M   'P 1'
#
loop_
_entity.id
_entity.type
_entity.pdbx_description
1 polymer ?
#
loop_
_entity_poly.entity_id
_entity_poly.type
_entity_poly.pdbx_seq_one_letter_code
_entity_poly.pdbx_strand_id
1 'polypeptide(L)'
;MVLQSLPRKPIILTISLLALFFVLFQFYGEISVDYYRNYAPGEAIVPPKTNNDKPQPGYFKAQPEWDWEVPEYGSSWKGYSRKPRNKDIVVLTASDGGGHNSAIPNILERVLDDREKYCTRHGYTNLWLNTSRYDIGEAHRTWSKIPAVAEAFYLQPNAEWIWLIDTDIVLMTPSTSLVDALLSPSAIEHGMMRNTPILDGQLKKNPSHIYTPNDYRVQDIDILITQDHQSVNTGSMFFRRSAFTRMLLEMMTDYTMLMGLEHGGAEQDALKHLLLEHQLVRNHVGIFPQRRFNAYAQGGNNMGYRDGDLLVHFAGCWTTGKCQEYFEEFWGKKGYEGVWRPDES
;
A
#
# COMPACT_ATOMS: atom_id res chain seq x y z
N MET A 1 -23.77 60.46 -43.96
CA MET A 1 -22.87 59.58 -43.17
C MET A 1 -23.55 59.47 -41.80
N VAL A 2 -24.30 58.38 -41.62
CA VAL A 2 -25.14 58.16 -40.40
C VAL A 2 -24.34 57.25 -39.45
N LEU A 3 -23.94 57.79 -38.33
CA LEU A 3 -23.37 57.03 -37.22
C LEU A 3 -24.50 56.27 -36.51
N GLN A 4 -24.61 54.96 -36.77
CA GLN A 4 -25.51 54.09 -36.02
C GLN A 4 -24.96 53.95 -34.58
N SER A 5 -25.75 54.34 -33.59
CA SER A 5 -25.49 54.16 -32.19
C SER A 5 -25.58 52.68 -31.79
N LEU A 6 -24.49 52.10 -31.35
CA LEU A 6 -24.46 50.75 -30.75
C LEU A 6 -25.33 50.72 -29.48
N PRO A 7 -26.06 49.61 -29.25
CA PRO A 7 -26.95 49.50 -28.09
C PRO A 7 -26.13 49.46 -26.79
N ARG A 8 -26.39 50.39 -25.88
CA ARG A 8 -25.68 50.54 -24.59
C ARG A 8 -25.87 49.38 -23.60
N LYS A 9 -26.89 48.54 -23.79
CA LYS A 9 -27.21 47.46 -22.86
C LYS A 9 -26.17 46.32 -22.77
N PRO A 10 -25.54 45.80 -23.83
CA PRO A 10 -24.54 44.72 -23.71
C PRO A 10 -23.25 45.21 -23.02
N ILE A 11 -22.88 46.47 -23.16
CA ILE A 11 -21.64 47.02 -22.57
C ILE A 11 -21.76 47.10 -21.03
N ILE A 12 -22.91 47.51 -20.50
CA ILE A 12 -23.14 47.56 -19.05
C ILE A 12 -23.13 46.15 -18.42
N LEU A 13 -23.73 45.18 -19.10
CA LEU A 13 -23.76 43.79 -18.62
C LEU A 13 -22.35 43.18 -18.57
N THR A 14 -21.53 43.45 -19.58
CA THR A 14 -20.15 42.96 -19.66
C THR A 14 -19.26 43.58 -18.58
N ILE A 15 -19.41 44.88 -18.31
CA ILE A 15 -18.65 45.56 -17.24
C ILE A 15 -19.07 45.07 -15.88
N SER A 16 -20.36 44.79 -15.65
CA SER A 16 -20.86 44.25 -14.38
C SER A 16 -20.37 42.82 -14.12
N LEU A 17 -20.29 41.98 -15.17
CA LEU A 17 -19.74 40.62 -15.07
C LEU A 17 -18.25 40.62 -14.82
N LEU A 18 -17.48 41.52 -15.44
CA LEU A 18 -16.05 41.67 -15.19
C LEU A 18 -15.77 42.18 -13.78
N ALA A 19 -16.57 43.15 -13.28
CA ALA A 19 -16.44 43.63 -11.90
C ALA A 19 -16.77 42.55 -10.88
N LEU A 20 -17.82 41.73 -11.12
CA LEU A 20 -18.17 40.61 -10.27
C LEU A 20 -17.07 39.51 -10.29
N PHE A 21 -16.50 39.25 -11.46
CA PHE A 21 -15.39 38.29 -11.60
C PHE A 21 -14.15 38.77 -10.87
N PHE A 22 -13.85 40.08 -10.93
CA PHE A 22 -12.71 40.68 -10.23
C PHE A 22 -12.89 40.65 -8.70
N VAL A 23 -14.10 40.91 -8.20
CA VAL A 23 -14.43 40.82 -6.78
C VAL A 23 -14.34 39.38 -6.30
N LEU A 24 -14.89 38.44 -7.06
CA LEU A 24 -14.79 36.98 -6.74
C LEU A 24 -13.34 36.51 -6.78
N PHE A 25 -12.55 36.97 -7.76
CA PHE A 25 -11.14 36.61 -7.87
C PHE A 25 -10.30 37.19 -6.72
N GLN A 26 -10.58 38.42 -6.28
CA GLN A 26 -9.96 39.00 -5.08
C GLN A 26 -10.34 38.21 -3.82
N PHE A 27 -11.61 37.91 -3.64
CA PHE A 27 -12.09 37.14 -2.47
C PHE A 27 -11.53 35.70 -2.45
N TYR A 28 -11.55 35.00 -3.58
CA TYR A 28 -10.98 33.66 -3.67
C TYR A 28 -9.44 33.68 -3.68
N GLY A 29 -8.83 34.71 -4.24
CA GLY A 29 -7.39 34.91 -4.24
C GLY A 29 -6.84 35.17 -2.83
N GLU A 30 -7.51 35.99 -2.03
CA GLU A 30 -7.11 36.20 -0.63
C GLU A 30 -7.31 34.97 0.24
N ILE A 31 -8.44 34.24 0.08
CA ILE A 31 -8.67 32.99 0.80
C ILE A 31 -7.63 31.94 0.41
N SER A 32 -7.27 31.84 -0.86
CA SER A 32 -6.25 30.88 -1.30
C SER A 32 -4.84 31.28 -0.84
N VAL A 33 -4.51 32.55 -0.83
CA VAL A 33 -3.19 33.03 -0.39
C VAL A 33 -3.04 32.88 1.13
N ASP A 34 -4.08 33.15 1.92
CA ASP A 34 -4.05 32.89 3.36
C ASP A 34 -4.03 31.40 3.70
N TYR A 35 -4.73 30.59 2.92
CA TYR A 35 -4.67 29.13 3.06
C TYR A 35 -3.25 28.60 2.78
N TYR A 36 -2.60 29.06 1.68
CA TYR A 36 -1.22 28.66 1.36
C TYR A 36 -0.16 29.34 2.21
N ARG A 37 -0.38 30.54 2.75
CA ARG A 37 0.56 31.22 3.67
C ARG A 37 0.65 30.53 5.03
N ASN A 38 -0.46 29.96 5.51
CA ASN A 38 -0.49 29.23 6.78
C ASN A 38 0.03 27.80 6.67
N TYR A 39 0.30 27.31 5.45
CA TYR A 39 0.89 26.00 5.17
C TYR A 39 2.23 26.13 4.43
N ALA A 40 3.08 27.08 4.84
CA ALA A 40 4.44 27.14 4.32
C ALA A 40 5.19 25.84 4.67
N PRO A 41 5.81 25.14 3.70
CA PRO A 41 6.63 23.99 4.00
C PRO A 41 7.85 24.44 4.80
N GLY A 42 7.97 24.06 6.05
CA GLY A 42 9.13 24.34 6.89
C GLY A 42 8.91 24.52 8.38
N GLU A 43 7.73 24.79 8.84
CA GLU A 43 7.43 24.77 10.28
C GLU A 43 6.56 23.55 10.58
N ALA A 44 7.14 22.55 11.23
CA ALA A 44 6.38 21.48 11.85
C ALA A 44 5.35 22.15 12.79
N ILE A 45 4.07 22.14 12.42
CA ILE A 45 3.01 22.53 13.34
C ILE A 45 2.98 21.41 14.39
N VAL A 46 3.74 21.61 15.45
CA VAL A 46 3.57 20.81 16.66
C VAL A 46 2.27 21.29 17.29
N PRO A 47 1.18 20.54 17.21
CA PRO A 47 -0.06 20.95 17.83
C PRO A 47 0.20 21.12 19.33
N PRO A 48 -0.41 22.11 19.98
CA PRO A 48 -0.27 22.27 21.42
C PRO A 48 -0.75 20.98 22.09
N LYS A 49 0.06 20.42 22.99
CA LYS A 49 -0.32 19.27 23.82
C LYS A 49 -1.52 19.64 24.66
N THR A 50 -2.71 19.32 24.19
CA THR A 50 -3.92 19.37 24.99
C THR A 50 -4.21 17.98 25.54
N ASN A 51 -4.70 17.87 26.76
CA ASN A 51 -5.00 16.59 27.42
C ASN A 51 -6.12 15.75 26.73
N ASN A 52 -6.50 16.08 25.52
CA ASN A 52 -7.45 15.37 24.64
C ASN A 52 -6.84 15.16 23.25
N ASP A 53 -5.55 14.82 23.18
CA ASP A 53 -4.81 14.72 21.93
C ASP A 53 -5.30 13.53 21.07
N LYS A 54 -6.36 13.80 20.32
CA LYS A 54 -6.62 13.00 19.10
C LYS A 54 -5.58 13.39 18.05
N PRO A 55 -5.02 12.43 17.30
CA PRO A 55 -4.12 12.75 16.22
C PRO A 55 -4.78 13.77 15.30
N GLN A 56 -4.08 14.86 15.03
CA GLN A 56 -4.56 15.85 14.09
C GLN A 56 -4.38 15.32 12.67
N PRO A 57 -5.27 15.68 11.73
CA PRO A 57 -5.07 15.35 10.32
C PRO A 57 -3.67 15.74 9.86
N GLY A 58 -2.97 14.83 9.23
CA GLY A 58 -1.61 15.06 8.76
C GLY A 58 -0.49 14.80 9.78
N TYR A 59 -0.82 14.44 11.03
CA TYR A 59 0.20 14.15 12.06
C TYR A 59 1.25 13.14 11.58
N PHE A 60 0.83 12.04 10.98
CA PHE A 60 1.75 11.05 10.41
C PHE A 60 2.68 11.62 9.33
N LYS A 61 2.19 12.59 8.55
CA LYS A 61 2.91 13.18 7.41
C LYS A 61 3.94 14.21 7.82
N ALA A 62 3.91 14.65 9.09
CA ALA A 62 4.87 15.59 9.66
C ALA A 62 6.13 14.92 10.22
N GLN A 63 6.25 13.59 10.13
CA GLN A 63 7.39 12.86 10.61
C GLN A 63 8.51 12.85 9.56
N PRO A 64 9.80 12.84 9.98
CA PRO A 64 10.94 12.79 9.05
C PRO A 64 10.90 11.61 8.10
N GLU A 65 10.31 10.51 8.51
CA GLU A 65 10.19 9.27 7.73
C GLU A 65 9.40 9.45 6.43
N TRP A 66 8.62 10.52 6.31
CA TRP A 66 7.90 10.85 5.08
C TRP A 66 8.73 11.66 4.08
N ASP A 67 9.92 12.12 4.48
CA ASP A 67 10.81 12.93 3.65
C ASP A 67 11.86 12.10 2.91
N TRP A 68 11.45 10.92 2.43
CA TRP A 68 12.31 10.06 1.63
C TRP A 68 12.32 10.50 0.15
N GLU A 69 13.52 10.39 -0.45
CA GLU A 69 13.69 10.77 -1.85
C GLU A 69 12.94 9.83 -2.79
N VAL A 70 12.26 10.42 -3.76
CA VAL A 70 11.65 9.71 -4.87
C VAL A 70 12.41 10.02 -6.16
N PRO A 71 12.54 9.06 -7.09
CA PRO A 71 13.12 9.34 -8.40
C PRO A 71 12.33 10.43 -9.13
N GLU A 72 13.03 11.33 -9.82
CA GLU A 72 12.37 12.31 -10.66
C GLU A 72 11.49 11.64 -11.71
N TYR A 73 10.31 12.22 -11.94
CA TYR A 73 9.38 11.75 -12.96
C TYR A 73 10.09 11.76 -14.33
N GLY A 74 10.25 10.61 -14.94
CA GLY A 74 10.96 10.43 -16.20
C GLY A 74 12.37 9.82 -16.07
N SER A 75 13.11 10.03 -14.97
CA SER A 75 14.39 9.35 -14.74
C SER A 75 14.19 7.87 -14.35
N SER A 76 13.12 7.59 -13.65
CA SER A 76 12.69 6.25 -13.23
C SER A 76 12.29 5.34 -14.39
N TRP A 77 11.76 5.89 -15.49
CA TRP A 77 11.32 5.12 -16.65
C TRP A 77 12.39 4.21 -17.26
N LYS A 78 13.65 4.65 -17.26
CA LYS A 78 14.76 3.82 -17.75
C LYS A 78 15.15 2.69 -16.80
N GLY A 79 14.82 2.83 -15.50
CA GLY A 79 15.07 1.79 -14.49
C GLY A 79 14.03 0.69 -14.48
N TYR A 80 12.80 0.99 -14.88
CA TYR A 80 11.64 0.07 -14.76
C TYR A 80 11.60 -1.06 -15.80
N SER A 81 12.43 -0.99 -16.82
CA SER A 81 12.57 -2.09 -17.79
C SER A 81 13.63 -3.10 -17.39
N ARG A 82 14.36 -2.88 -16.28
CA ARG A 82 15.39 -3.78 -15.80
C ARG A 82 14.93 -4.62 -14.62
N LYS A 83 15.53 -5.77 -14.49
CA LYS A 83 15.41 -6.63 -13.32
C LYS A 83 16.04 -5.92 -12.11
N PRO A 84 15.35 -5.80 -10.94
CA PRO A 84 15.93 -5.18 -9.76
C PRO A 84 17.11 -6.00 -9.24
N ARG A 85 18.04 -5.34 -8.54
CA ARG A 85 19.17 -6.03 -7.89
C ARG A 85 18.72 -6.54 -6.53
N ASN A 86 19.22 -7.71 -6.13
CA ASN A 86 18.86 -8.30 -4.83
C ASN A 86 19.09 -7.33 -3.66
N LYS A 87 20.20 -6.62 -3.64
CA LYS A 87 20.56 -5.66 -2.59
C LYS A 87 19.66 -4.42 -2.51
N ASP A 88 18.84 -4.18 -3.52
CA ASP A 88 17.90 -3.06 -3.57
C ASP A 88 16.47 -3.49 -3.10
N ILE A 89 16.37 -4.70 -2.52
CA ILE A 89 15.12 -5.25 -1.99
C ILE A 89 15.20 -5.32 -0.46
N VAL A 90 14.17 -4.83 0.19
CA VAL A 90 13.98 -4.88 1.64
C VAL A 90 12.79 -5.76 1.97
N VAL A 91 12.97 -6.72 2.85
CA VAL A 91 11.88 -7.49 3.46
C VAL A 91 11.55 -6.82 4.80
N LEU A 92 10.38 -6.22 4.88
CA LEU A 92 9.93 -5.43 6.03
C LEU A 92 8.95 -6.21 6.89
N THR A 93 9.28 -6.35 8.16
CA THR A 93 8.34 -6.76 9.20
C THR A 93 7.95 -5.54 10.03
N ALA A 94 6.70 -5.11 9.95
CA ALA A 94 6.16 -4.01 10.74
C ALA A 94 5.25 -4.58 11.84
N SER A 95 5.74 -4.68 13.07
CA SER A 95 5.01 -5.31 14.17
C SER A 95 5.60 -4.94 15.54
N ASP A 96 4.73 -4.85 16.55
CA ASP A 96 5.10 -4.75 17.96
C ASP A 96 5.04 -6.11 18.69
N GLY A 97 4.76 -7.19 17.96
CA GLY A 97 4.56 -8.54 18.51
C GLY A 97 3.16 -8.77 19.07
N GLY A 98 2.29 -7.77 19.05
CA GLY A 98 0.91 -7.84 19.53
C GLY A 98 -0.07 -8.34 18.44
N GLY A 99 -1.36 -8.21 18.76
CA GLY A 99 -2.45 -8.56 17.85
C GLY A 99 -3.00 -9.98 18.04
N HIS A 100 -3.88 -10.40 17.13
CA HIS A 100 -4.58 -11.68 17.24
C HIS A 100 -3.64 -12.91 17.20
N ASN A 101 -2.48 -12.77 16.56
CA ASN A 101 -1.51 -13.85 16.39
C ASN A 101 -0.51 -13.93 17.54
N SER A 102 -0.58 -13.04 18.53
CA SER A 102 0.26 -13.09 19.75
C SER A 102 0.02 -14.34 20.61
N ALA A 103 -1.08 -15.08 20.34
CA ALA A 103 -1.32 -16.38 20.93
C ALA A 103 -0.31 -17.46 20.48
N ILE A 104 0.42 -17.25 19.38
CA ILE A 104 1.50 -18.12 18.92
C ILE A 104 2.77 -17.79 19.70
N PRO A 105 3.32 -18.73 20.50
CA PRO A 105 4.51 -18.43 21.32
C PRO A 105 5.71 -17.99 20.49
N ASN A 106 6.30 -16.85 20.87
CA ASN A 106 7.50 -16.28 20.25
C ASN A 106 7.41 -16.09 18.71
N ILE A 107 6.18 -15.82 18.21
CA ILE A 107 5.97 -15.72 16.76
C ILE A 107 6.91 -14.68 16.12
N LEU A 108 7.00 -13.49 16.72
CA LEU A 108 7.82 -12.40 16.16
C LEU A 108 9.29 -12.81 16.06
N GLU A 109 9.86 -13.35 17.11
CA GLU A 109 11.27 -13.81 17.13
C GLU A 109 11.52 -14.89 16.08
N ARG A 110 10.62 -15.88 16.02
CA ARG A 110 10.72 -17.00 15.08
C ARG A 110 10.68 -16.53 13.63
N VAL A 111 9.75 -15.66 13.27
CA VAL A 111 9.63 -15.19 11.89
C VAL A 111 10.74 -14.20 11.52
N LEU A 112 11.26 -13.43 12.46
CA LEU A 112 12.41 -12.54 12.21
C LEU A 112 13.68 -13.35 11.91
N ASP A 113 13.95 -14.42 12.68
CA ASP A 113 15.07 -15.35 12.41
C ASP A 113 14.93 -16.02 11.05
N ASP A 114 13.71 -16.42 10.69
CA ASP A 114 13.41 -17.02 9.39
C ASP A 114 13.67 -16.08 8.23
N ARG A 115 13.19 -14.85 8.34
CA ARG A 115 13.39 -13.80 7.34
C ARG A 115 14.84 -13.39 7.22
N GLU A 116 15.59 -13.38 8.31
CA GLU A 116 17.04 -13.15 8.29
C GLU A 116 17.77 -14.20 7.46
N LYS A 117 17.44 -15.47 7.66
CA LYS A 117 18.02 -16.59 6.87
C LYS A 117 17.66 -16.46 5.39
N TYR A 118 16.43 -16.13 5.09
CA TYR A 118 15.97 -15.92 3.72
C TYR A 118 16.68 -14.74 3.05
N CYS A 119 16.74 -13.61 3.73
CA CYS A 119 17.39 -12.40 3.22
C CYS A 119 18.90 -12.62 3.00
N THR A 120 19.58 -13.25 3.95
CA THR A 120 21.00 -13.63 3.82
C THR A 120 21.24 -14.52 2.61
N ARG A 121 20.37 -15.52 2.39
CA ARG A 121 20.49 -16.44 1.23
C ARG A 121 20.41 -15.71 -0.10
N HIS A 122 19.55 -14.71 -0.20
CA HIS A 122 19.28 -14.00 -1.46
C HIS A 122 20.01 -12.66 -1.61
N GLY A 123 20.65 -12.17 -0.55
CA GLY A 123 21.29 -10.86 -0.54
C GLY A 123 20.27 -9.69 -0.50
N TYR A 124 19.14 -9.91 0.17
CA TYR A 124 18.15 -8.88 0.51
C TYR A 124 18.47 -8.24 1.85
N THR A 125 17.87 -7.09 2.14
CA THR A 125 17.92 -6.48 3.47
C THR A 125 16.73 -6.96 4.30
N ASN A 126 16.98 -7.52 5.50
CA ASN A 126 15.92 -7.78 6.48
C ASN A 126 15.77 -6.55 7.39
N LEU A 127 14.56 -6.03 7.51
CA LEU A 127 14.24 -4.87 8.34
C LEU A 127 13.04 -5.17 9.23
N TRP A 128 13.21 -5.00 10.53
CA TRP A 128 12.11 -5.00 11.48
C TRP A 128 11.91 -3.61 12.05
N LEU A 129 10.66 -3.12 12.02
CA LEU A 129 10.25 -1.88 12.64
C LEU A 129 9.19 -2.17 13.70
N ASN A 130 9.51 -1.78 14.93
CA ASN A 130 8.58 -1.89 16.06
C ASN A 130 7.51 -0.81 15.92
N THR A 131 6.28 -1.24 15.62
CA THR A 131 5.16 -0.34 15.34
C THR A 131 4.56 0.33 16.58
N SER A 132 4.93 -0.08 17.79
CA SER A 132 4.46 0.56 19.04
C SER A 132 4.89 2.03 19.15
N ARG A 133 5.91 2.44 18.40
CA ARG A 133 6.44 3.80 18.40
C ARG A 133 5.62 4.79 17.57
N TYR A 134 4.74 4.31 16.68
CA TYR A 134 3.90 5.17 15.87
C TYR A 134 2.67 5.60 16.67
N ASP A 135 2.48 6.91 16.79
CA ASP A 135 1.24 7.47 17.34
C ASP A 135 0.17 7.48 16.25
N ILE A 136 -0.64 6.45 16.25
CA ILE A 136 -1.79 6.30 15.34
C ILE A 136 -3.12 6.69 16.01
N GLY A 137 -3.05 7.23 17.22
CA GLY A 137 -4.22 7.64 18.01
C GLY A 137 -5.22 6.51 18.24
N GLU A 138 -6.48 6.76 17.93
CA GLU A 138 -7.58 5.79 18.06
C GLU A 138 -7.73 4.85 16.84
N ALA A 139 -6.91 5.04 15.78
CA ALA A 139 -6.98 4.19 14.60
C ALA A 139 -6.61 2.74 14.91
N HIS A 140 -7.12 1.82 14.12
CA HIS A 140 -6.80 0.40 14.29
C HIS A 140 -5.30 0.15 14.10
N ARG A 141 -4.73 -0.74 14.91
CA ARG A 141 -3.28 -0.99 14.98
C ARG A 141 -2.63 -1.36 13.64
N THR A 142 -3.36 -1.97 12.73
CA THR A 142 -2.85 -2.33 11.40
C THR A 142 -2.46 -1.11 10.56
N TRP A 143 -3.00 0.07 10.85
CA TRP A 143 -2.60 1.33 10.21
C TRP A 143 -1.12 1.67 10.41
N SER A 144 -0.50 1.17 11.48
CA SER A 144 0.92 1.38 11.74
C SER A 144 1.86 0.80 10.66
N LYS A 145 1.36 -0.09 9.82
CA LYS A 145 2.10 -0.62 8.67
C LYS A 145 2.45 0.48 7.65
N ILE A 146 1.58 1.48 7.50
CA ILE A 146 1.74 2.52 6.48
C ILE A 146 2.93 3.45 6.81
N PRO A 147 3.02 4.06 8.02
CA PRO A 147 4.21 4.81 8.40
C PRO A 147 5.47 3.93 8.45
N ALA A 148 5.35 2.63 8.75
CA ALA A 148 6.49 1.72 8.71
C ALA A 148 7.08 1.56 7.30
N VAL A 149 6.24 1.52 6.24
CA VAL A 149 6.73 1.50 4.85
C VAL A 149 7.45 2.80 4.51
N ALA A 150 6.88 3.95 4.90
CA ALA A 150 7.51 5.25 4.67
C ALA A 150 8.88 5.33 5.36
N GLU A 151 8.96 4.92 6.63
CA GLU A 151 10.22 4.88 7.38
C GLU A 151 11.23 3.90 6.78
N ALA A 152 10.78 2.74 6.29
CA ALA A 152 11.66 1.79 5.64
C ALA A 152 12.32 2.39 4.39
N PHE A 153 11.58 3.17 3.59
CA PHE A 153 12.17 3.93 2.48
C PHE A 153 13.15 5.01 2.93
N TYR A 154 12.87 5.68 4.04
CA TYR A 154 13.77 6.68 4.61
C TYR A 154 15.09 6.05 5.10
N LEU A 155 14.99 4.96 5.86
CA LEU A 155 16.15 4.24 6.42
C LEU A 155 16.98 3.50 5.36
N GLN A 156 16.36 3.14 4.24
CA GLN A 156 16.97 2.35 3.17
C GLN A 156 16.94 3.14 1.84
N PRO A 157 17.75 4.21 1.70
CA PRO A 157 17.66 5.14 0.57
C PRO A 157 17.92 4.47 -0.80
N ASN A 158 18.61 3.34 -0.82
CA ASN A 158 18.89 2.58 -2.04
C ASN A 158 17.84 1.51 -2.36
N ALA A 159 16.84 1.29 -1.48
CA ALA A 159 15.81 0.31 -1.73
C ALA A 159 14.97 0.69 -2.96
N GLU A 160 14.88 -0.20 -3.92
CA GLU A 160 13.97 -0.08 -5.06
C GLU A 160 12.59 -0.65 -4.70
N TRP A 161 12.58 -1.77 -3.96
CA TRP A 161 11.36 -2.43 -3.51
C TRP A 161 11.39 -2.72 -2.00
N ILE A 162 10.25 -2.49 -1.35
CA ILE A 162 9.98 -2.97 0.00
C ILE A 162 8.89 -4.04 -0.09
N TRP A 163 9.16 -5.21 0.44
CA TRP A 163 8.18 -6.25 0.66
C TRP A 163 7.71 -6.20 2.12
N LEU A 164 6.55 -5.64 2.36
CA LEU A 164 5.87 -5.67 3.65
C LEU A 164 5.17 -7.02 3.80
N ILE A 165 5.48 -7.73 4.89
CA ILE A 165 4.85 -9.01 5.23
C ILE A 165 4.43 -9.06 6.68
N ASP A 166 3.22 -9.58 6.92
CA ASP A 166 2.65 -9.72 8.26
C ASP A 166 3.43 -10.74 9.10
N THR A 167 3.35 -10.57 10.43
CA THR A 167 4.06 -11.43 11.39
C THR A 167 3.59 -12.88 11.29
N ASP A 168 2.33 -13.11 10.94
CA ASP A 168 1.74 -14.45 10.79
C ASP A 168 1.94 -15.02 9.37
N ILE A 169 3.06 -14.70 8.74
CA ILE A 169 3.50 -15.29 7.46
C ILE A 169 4.79 -16.09 7.67
N VAL A 170 4.79 -17.31 7.20
CA VAL A 170 5.95 -18.23 7.19
C VAL A 170 6.41 -18.45 5.76
N LEU A 171 7.71 -18.30 5.52
CA LEU A 171 8.34 -18.59 4.22
C LEU A 171 8.52 -20.10 4.04
N MET A 172 7.82 -20.67 3.07
CA MET A 172 7.75 -22.13 2.86
C MET A 172 8.81 -22.63 1.89
N THR A 173 9.11 -21.88 0.84
CA THR A 173 10.08 -22.24 -0.20
C THR A 173 11.23 -21.22 -0.23
N PRO A 174 12.18 -21.32 0.74
CA PRO A 174 13.23 -20.32 0.91
C PRO A 174 14.24 -20.25 -0.23
N SER A 175 14.22 -21.19 -1.17
CA SER A 175 15.02 -21.13 -2.40
C SER A 175 14.46 -20.18 -3.46
N THR A 176 13.21 -19.77 -3.36
CA THR A 176 12.55 -18.92 -4.35
C THR A 176 13.06 -17.49 -4.29
N SER A 177 13.63 -17.02 -5.38
CA SER A 177 14.09 -15.62 -5.55
C SER A 177 12.90 -14.69 -5.79
N LEU A 178 12.74 -13.64 -4.99
CA LEU A 178 11.73 -12.60 -5.22
C LEU A 178 11.91 -11.93 -6.59
N VAL A 179 13.15 -11.72 -6.98
CA VAL A 179 13.47 -11.04 -8.25
C VAL A 179 13.00 -11.87 -9.43
N ASP A 180 13.27 -13.16 -9.42
CA ASP A 180 12.93 -14.04 -10.54
C ASP A 180 11.44 -14.40 -10.55
N ALA A 181 10.90 -14.64 -9.37
CA ALA A 181 9.52 -15.10 -9.21
C ALA A 181 8.47 -13.98 -9.34
N LEU A 182 8.79 -12.74 -8.87
CA LEU A 182 7.78 -11.71 -8.66
C LEU A 182 8.17 -10.33 -9.22
N LEU A 183 9.45 -9.91 -9.10
CA LEU A 183 9.83 -8.51 -9.29
C LEU A 183 10.51 -8.23 -10.65
N SER A 184 10.87 -9.25 -11.42
CA SER A 184 11.34 -9.00 -12.79
C SER A 184 10.19 -8.47 -13.65
N PRO A 185 10.45 -7.60 -14.65
CA PRO A 185 9.40 -7.10 -15.53
C PRO A 185 8.53 -8.20 -16.14
N SER A 186 9.15 -9.31 -16.54
CA SER A 186 8.43 -10.47 -17.07
C SER A 186 7.55 -11.16 -16.01
N ALA A 187 8.04 -11.29 -14.76
CA ALA A 187 7.26 -11.92 -13.69
C ALA A 187 6.04 -11.06 -13.31
N ILE A 188 6.19 -9.73 -13.28
CA ILE A 188 5.09 -8.79 -13.07
C ILE A 188 4.08 -8.93 -14.23
N GLU A 189 4.56 -8.84 -15.47
CA GLU A 189 3.71 -8.90 -16.68
C GLU A 189 2.82 -10.15 -16.71
N HIS A 190 3.40 -11.32 -16.43
CA HIS A 190 2.68 -12.59 -16.53
C HIS A 190 1.87 -12.92 -15.26
N GLY A 191 2.23 -12.31 -14.11
CA GLY A 191 1.58 -12.61 -12.85
C GLY A 191 0.33 -11.78 -12.53
N MET A 192 0.19 -10.61 -13.15
CA MET A 192 -0.95 -9.71 -12.89
C MET A 192 -2.25 -10.23 -13.50
N MET A 193 -3.32 -10.15 -12.75
CA MET A 193 -4.67 -10.38 -13.25
C MET A 193 -5.12 -9.20 -14.13
N ARG A 194 -5.56 -9.50 -15.34
CA ARG A 194 -6.03 -8.52 -16.32
C ARG A 194 -7.52 -8.70 -16.57
N ASN A 195 -8.23 -7.59 -16.75
CA ASN A 195 -9.68 -7.59 -17.00
C ASN A 195 -10.45 -8.50 -16.02
N THR A 196 -10.02 -8.50 -14.77
CA THR A 196 -10.57 -9.33 -13.70
C THR A 196 -11.31 -8.43 -12.71
N PRO A 197 -12.51 -8.82 -12.23
CA PRO A 197 -13.24 -8.04 -11.24
C PRO A 197 -12.40 -7.79 -9.99
N ILE A 198 -12.35 -6.53 -9.53
CA ILE A 198 -11.83 -6.20 -8.20
C ILE A 198 -12.95 -6.48 -7.21
N LEU A 199 -12.71 -7.40 -6.27
CA LEU A 199 -13.74 -7.86 -5.36
C LEU A 199 -13.97 -6.84 -4.24
N ASP A 200 -15.24 -6.63 -3.92
CA ASP A 200 -15.68 -5.89 -2.76
C ASP A 200 -16.33 -6.87 -1.77
N GLY A 201 -15.67 -7.13 -0.66
CA GLY A 201 -16.07 -8.14 0.32
C GLY A 201 -17.45 -7.98 0.92
N GLN A 202 -18.04 -6.80 0.81
CA GLN A 202 -19.41 -6.56 1.26
C GLN A 202 -20.45 -7.07 0.25
N LEU A 203 -20.07 -7.20 -1.00
CA LEU A 203 -20.93 -7.65 -2.09
C LEU A 203 -20.70 -9.14 -2.41
N LYS A 204 -20.82 -10.00 -1.40
CA LYS A 204 -20.55 -11.46 -1.48
C LYS A 204 -21.16 -12.20 -2.69
N LYS A 205 -22.13 -11.60 -3.38
CA LYS A 205 -22.84 -12.21 -4.53
C LYS A 205 -22.57 -11.53 -5.85
N ASN A 206 -22.00 -10.32 -5.84
CA ASN A 206 -21.69 -9.59 -7.08
C ASN A 206 -20.31 -8.98 -6.92
N PRO A 207 -19.35 -9.35 -7.78
CA PRO A 207 -18.10 -8.62 -7.88
C PRO A 207 -18.41 -7.15 -8.14
N SER A 208 -17.53 -6.26 -7.72
CA SER A 208 -17.65 -4.86 -8.14
C SER A 208 -17.70 -4.81 -9.67
N HIS A 209 -18.37 -3.82 -10.24
CA HIS A 209 -18.32 -3.63 -11.69
C HIS A 209 -17.02 -2.96 -12.14
N ILE A 210 -16.02 -2.92 -11.26
CA ILE A 210 -14.68 -2.36 -11.51
C ILE A 210 -13.71 -3.52 -11.77
N TYR A 211 -12.91 -3.37 -12.80
CA TYR A 211 -12.01 -4.40 -13.29
C TYR A 211 -10.57 -3.90 -13.23
N THR A 212 -9.62 -4.83 -13.04
CA THR A 212 -8.21 -4.56 -13.27
C THR A 212 -7.99 -4.14 -14.72
N PRO A 213 -7.09 -3.19 -15.01
CA PRO A 213 -6.78 -2.78 -16.37
C PRO A 213 -6.41 -3.97 -17.25
N ASN A 214 -6.86 -3.92 -18.52
CA ASN A 214 -6.47 -4.92 -19.52
C ASN A 214 -5.10 -4.60 -20.12
N ASP A 215 -4.73 -3.32 -20.12
CA ASP A 215 -3.58 -2.74 -20.80
C ASP A 215 -2.50 -2.25 -19.79
N TYR A 216 -2.32 -3.00 -18.70
CA TYR A 216 -1.23 -2.71 -17.74
C TYR A 216 0.11 -2.54 -18.48
N ARG A 217 0.82 -1.50 -18.09
CA ARG A 217 2.22 -1.31 -18.47
C ARG A 217 3.09 -1.59 -17.25
N VAL A 218 3.94 -2.60 -17.33
CA VAL A 218 4.80 -3.05 -16.21
C VAL A 218 5.61 -1.90 -15.60
N GLN A 219 6.04 -0.97 -16.44
CA GLN A 219 6.80 0.20 -15.99
C GLN A 219 6.00 1.15 -15.08
N ASP A 220 4.68 1.11 -15.15
CA ASP A 220 3.80 1.96 -14.32
C ASP A 220 3.41 1.28 -13.00
N ILE A 221 3.73 0.00 -12.83
CA ILE A 221 3.35 -0.75 -11.63
C ILE A 221 4.30 -0.42 -10.48
N ASP A 222 3.74 0.14 -9.43
CA ASP A 222 4.44 0.56 -8.23
C ASP A 222 4.10 -0.27 -6.99
N ILE A 223 2.93 -0.93 -7.00
CA ILE A 223 2.44 -1.76 -5.90
C ILE A 223 2.09 -3.14 -6.43
N LEU A 224 2.49 -4.21 -5.72
CA LEU A 224 1.97 -5.55 -5.97
C LEU A 224 1.18 -6.01 -4.74
N ILE A 225 -0.01 -6.54 -4.97
CA ILE A 225 -0.90 -7.07 -3.95
C ILE A 225 -1.65 -8.27 -4.48
N THR A 226 -2.14 -9.12 -3.60
CA THR A 226 -2.98 -10.26 -3.97
C THR A 226 -4.44 -10.02 -3.65
N GLN A 227 -5.32 -10.70 -4.39
CA GLN A 227 -6.75 -10.69 -4.13
C GLN A 227 -7.23 -12.09 -3.76
N ASP A 228 -7.96 -12.18 -2.66
CA ASP A 228 -8.63 -13.40 -2.21
C ASP A 228 -10.09 -13.49 -2.69
N HIS A 229 -10.92 -14.32 -2.05
CA HIS A 229 -12.34 -14.49 -2.38
C HIS A 229 -13.25 -13.32 -1.92
N GLN A 230 -12.70 -12.40 -1.15
CA GLN A 230 -13.46 -11.26 -0.62
C GLN A 230 -12.95 -9.93 -1.16
N SER A 231 -11.63 -9.74 -1.21
CA SER A 231 -11.01 -8.47 -1.56
C SER A 231 -9.51 -8.62 -1.76
N VAL A 232 -8.81 -7.50 -1.94
CA VAL A 232 -7.35 -7.45 -1.80
C VAL A 232 -6.97 -7.74 -0.34
N ASN A 233 -5.78 -8.32 -0.12
CA ASN A 233 -5.27 -8.62 1.21
C ASN A 233 -3.90 -7.99 1.44
N THR A 234 -3.78 -7.16 2.47
CA THR A 234 -2.60 -6.35 2.79
C THR A 234 -1.55 -7.07 3.63
N GLY A 235 -1.73 -8.36 3.92
CA GLY A 235 -0.76 -9.14 4.70
C GLY A 235 0.57 -9.38 3.98
N SER A 236 0.59 -9.29 2.65
CA SER A 236 1.81 -9.37 1.83
C SER A 236 1.71 -8.41 0.67
N MET A 237 2.56 -7.37 0.65
CA MET A 237 2.54 -6.31 -0.35
C MET A 237 3.95 -5.89 -0.74
N PHE A 238 4.13 -5.59 -2.00
CA PHE A 238 5.36 -4.94 -2.48
C PHE A 238 5.09 -3.48 -2.81
N PHE A 239 6.01 -2.62 -2.38
CA PHE A 239 5.99 -1.19 -2.64
C PHE A 239 7.28 -0.82 -3.38
N ARG A 240 7.15 -0.17 -4.52
CA ARG A 240 8.27 0.37 -5.27
C ARG A 240 8.56 1.80 -4.84
N ARG A 241 9.82 2.19 -4.82
CA ARG A 241 10.22 3.57 -4.58
C ARG A 241 9.79 4.47 -5.75
N SER A 242 8.69 5.20 -5.58
CA SER A 242 8.15 6.08 -6.61
C SER A 242 7.34 7.24 -6.00
N ALA A 243 7.10 8.27 -6.80
CA ALA A 243 6.20 9.36 -6.42
C ALA A 243 4.77 8.87 -6.20
N PHE A 244 4.33 7.88 -7.00
CA PHE A 244 3.01 7.27 -6.82
C PHE A 244 2.90 6.55 -5.48
N THR A 245 3.89 5.74 -5.09
CA THR A 245 3.90 5.05 -3.80
C THR A 245 3.82 6.05 -2.65
N ARG A 246 4.61 7.14 -2.69
CA ARG A 246 4.54 8.19 -1.68
C ARG A 246 3.14 8.79 -1.59
N MET A 247 2.57 9.18 -2.72
CA MET A 247 1.20 9.71 -2.79
C MET A 247 0.18 8.70 -2.24
N LEU A 248 0.27 7.42 -2.60
CA LEU A 248 -0.66 6.38 -2.12
C LEU A 248 -0.59 6.25 -0.60
N LEU A 249 0.60 6.16 -0.02
CA LEU A 249 0.78 6.08 1.43
C LEU A 249 0.19 7.32 2.13
N GLU A 250 0.38 8.51 1.55
CA GLU A 250 -0.23 9.75 2.06
C GLU A 250 -1.76 9.74 1.97
N MET A 251 -2.33 9.24 0.87
CA MET A 251 -3.79 9.10 0.73
C MET A 251 -4.35 8.09 1.73
N MET A 252 -3.68 6.97 1.94
CA MET A 252 -4.10 5.96 2.91
C MET A 252 -4.09 6.49 4.36
N THR A 253 -3.22 7.45 4.68
CA THR A 253 -3.17 8.08 6.02
C THR A 253 -3.96 9.37 6.11
N ASP A 254 -4.85 9.66 5.16
CA ASP A 254 -5.80 10.75 5.29
C ASP A 254 -6.75 10.52 6.47
N TYR A 255 -7.12 11.59 7.16
CA TYR A 255 -7.99 11.52 8.35
C TYR A 255 -9.30 10.79 8.06
N THR A 256 -9.92 11.04 6.90
CA THR A 256 -11.17 10.41 6.51
C THR A 256 -11.01 8.91 6.34
N MET A 257 -9.89 8.46 5.78
CA MET A 257 -9.57 7.04 5.65
C MET A 257 -9.33 6.41 7.02
N LEU A 258 -8.53 7.06 7.89
CA LEU A 258 -8.21 6.56 9.23
C LEU A 258 -9.45 6.41 10.12
N MET A 259 -10.35 7.39 10.07
CA MET A 259 -11.49 7.48 11.00
C MET A 259 -12.81 7.04 10.38
N GLY A 260 -12.93 7.01 9.07
CA GLY A 260 -14.18 6.66 8.37
C GLY A 260 -14.33 5.18 8.05
N LEU A 261 -13.22 4.42 8.10
CA LEU A 261 -13.23 2.99 7.80
C LEU A 261 -13.17 2.17 9.09
N GLU A 262 -14.17 2.32 9.93
CA GLU A 262 -14.26 1.70 11.25
C GLU A 262 -14.44 0.17 11.22
N HIS A 263 -14.63 -0.45 10.06
CA HIS A 263 -15.09 -1.83 9.96
C HIS A 263 -13.96 -2.78 9.51
N GLY A 264 -13.29 -3.35 10.51
CA GLY A 264 -12.62 -4.66 10.42
C GLY A 264 -11.42 -4.82 9.48
N GLY A 265 -11.36 -4.08 8.39
CA GLY A 265 -10.32 -4.18 7.38
C GLY A 265 -9.28 -3.05 7.40
N ALA A 266 -9.56 -1.95 8.14
CA ALA A 266 -8.67 -0.82 8.36
C ALA A 266 -7.89 -0.37 7.09
N GLU A 267 -6.56 -0.50 7.06
CA GLU A 267 -5.71 -0.12 5.92
C GLU A 267 -6.02 -0.93 4.65
N GLN A 268 -6.52 -2.15 4.80
CA GLN A 268 -6.95 -2.99 3.68
C GLN A 268 -8.21 -2.42 3.03
N ASP A 269 -9.18 -1.97 3.82
CA ASP A 269 -10.40 -1.34 3.30
C ASP A 269 -10.10 0.01 2.66
N ALA A 270 -9.12 0.77 3.17
CA ALA A 270 -8.66 2.00 2.54
C ALA A 270 -8.07 1.73 1.15
N LEU A 271 -7.17 0.76 1.02
CA LEU A 271 -6.59 0.42 -0.28
C LEU A 271 -7.66 -0.11 -1.24
N LYS A 272 -8.57 -0.96 -0.76
CA LYS A 272 -9.71 -1.44 -1.56
C LYS A 272 -10.56 -0.26 -2.07
N HIS A 273 -10.91 0.68 -1.19
CA HIS A 273 -11.67 1.87 -1.56
C HIS A 273 -10.94 2.66 -2.65
N LEU A 274 -9.65 2.93 -2.48
CA LEU A 274 -8.86 3.66 -3.47
C LEU A 274 -8.79 2.91 -4.82
N LEU A 275 -8.70 1.59 -4.81
CA LEU A 275 -8.75 0.76 -6.01
C LEU A 275 -10.10 0.84 -6.72
N LEU A 276 -11.20 0.85 -5.99
CA LEU A 276 -12.54 0.92 -6.57
C LEU A 276 -12.85 2.30 -7.15
N GLU A 277 -12.45 3.38 -6.47
CA GLU A 277 -12.84 4.73 -6.82
C GLU A 277 -11.87 5.41 -7.81
N HIS A 278 -10.58 5.05 -7.81
CA HIS A 278 -9.56 5.79 -8.54
C HIS A 278 -8.87 4.97 -9.63
N GLN A 279 -9.14 5.31 -10.89
CA GLN A 279 -8.48 4.66 -12.03
C GLN A 279 -6.95 4.81 -11.98
N LEU A 280 -6.45 5.96 -11.52
CA LEU A 280 -5.01 6.17 -11.36
C LEU A 280 -4.40 5.13 -10.43
N VAL A 281 -5.07 4.82 -9.32
CA VAL A 281 -4.60 3.80 -8.37
C VAL A 281 -4.59 2.42 -9.05
N ARG A 282 -5.66 2.06 -9.77
CA ARG A 282 -5.71 0.79 -10.52
C ARG A 282 -4.59 0.64 -11.54
N ASN A 283 -4.19 1.73 -12.18
CA ASN A 283 -3.14 1.69 -13.21
C ASN A 283 -1.74 1.44 -12.63
N HIS A 284 -1.54 1.72 -11.34
CA HIS A 284 -0.25 1.57 -10.66
C HIS A 284 -0.19 0.38 -9.70
N VAL A 285 -1.32 -0.33 -9.50
CA VAL A 285 -1.39 -1.48 -8.59
C VAL A 285 -1.60 -2.76 -9.39
N GLY A 286 -0.59 -3.60 -9.41
CA GLY A 286 -0.67 -4.95 -9.95
C GLY A 286 -1.35 -5.89 -8.96
N ILE A 287 -2.54 -6.40 -9.31
CA ILE A 287 -3.27 -7.37 -8.50
C ILE A 287 -2.96 -8.78 -9.01
N PHE A 288 -2.57 -9.67 -8.10
CA PHE A 288 -2.16 -11.03 -8.40
C PHE A 288 -3.14 -12.06 -7.79
N PRO A 289 -3.19 -13.28 -8.31
CA PRO A 289 -3.86 -14.38 -7.65
C PRO A 289 -3.32 -14.60 -6.23
N GLN A 290 -4.21 -14.95 -5.29
CA GLN A 290 -3.89 -15.05 -3.86
C GLN A 290 -2.66 -15.90 -3.56
N ARG A 291 -2.56 -17.08 -4.13
CA ARG A 291 -1.46 -18.01 -3.85
C ARG A 291 -0.09 -17.53 -4.31
N ARG A 292 -0.03 -16.54 -5.20
CA ARG A 292 1.22 -16.11 -5.80
C ARG A 292 2.28 -15.69 -4.77
N PHE A 293 1.88 -14.92 -3.77
CA PHE A 293 2.73 -14.51 -2.65
C PHE A 293 1.93 -14.17 -1.38
N ASN A 294 0.77 -14.85 -1.19
CA ASN A 294 -0.08 -14.67 -0.01
C ASN A 294 -1.01 -15.89 0.19
N ALA A 295 -0.49 -17.11 -0.01
CA ALA A 295 -1.27 -18.35 0.15
C ALA A 295 -1.75 -18.50 1.60
N TYR A 296 -2.99 -18.93 1.80
CA TYR A 296 -3.57 -19.09 3.13
C TYR A 296 -3.34 -20.49 3.69
N ALA A 297 -3.18 -20.61 5.01
CA ALA A 297 -3.14 -21.89 5.68
C ALA A 297 -4.43 -22.70 5.47
N GLN A 298 -5.56 -21.98 5.40
CA GLN A 298 -6.86 -22.54 5.10
C GLN A 298 -7.50 -21.78 3.94
N GLY A 299 -7.97 -22.50 2.95
CA GLY A 299 -8.63 -21.89 1.80
C GLY A 299 -9.08 -22.94 0.79
N GLY A 300 -10.05 -22.57 -0.03
CA GLY A 300 -10.43 -23.38 -1.19
C GLY A 300 -9.30 -23.45 -2.22
N ASN A 301 -9.53 -24.20 -3.30
CA ASN A 301 -8.51 -24.58 -4.29
C ASN A 301 -7.63 -23.45 -4.86
N ASN A 302 -8.07 -22.20 -4.80
CA ASN A 302 -7.34 -21.07 -5.39
C ASN A 302 -6.64 -20.17 -4.35
N MET A 303 -6.75 -20.47 -3.05
CA MET A 303 -6.21 -19.62 -1.99
C MET A 303 -5.35 -20.39 -0.99
N GLY A 304 -5.68 -21.69 -0.74
CA GLY A 304 -4.95 -22.53 0.18
C GLY A 304 -3.55 -22.86 -0.33
N TYR A 305 -2.59 -22.87 0.61
CA TYR A 305 -1.21 -23.26 0.35
C TYR A 305 -1.12 -24.62 -0.34
N ARG A 306 -0.22 -24.74 -1.29
CA ARG A 306 0.23 -25.99 -1.91
C ARG A 306 1.74 -26.09 -1.85
N ASP A 307 2.23 -27.31 -1.80
CA ASP A 307 3.66 -27.56 -1.79
C ASP A 307 4.33 -26.85 -2.99
N GLY A 308 5.36 -26.04 -2.67
CA GLY A 308 6.04 -25.19 -3.63
C GLY A 308 5.61 -23.74 -3.63
N ASP A 309 4.48 -23.35 -3.00
CA ASP A 309 4.15 -21.95 -2.82
C ASP A 309 5.23 -21.23 -1.98
N LEU A 310 5.46 -19.95 -2.26
CA LEU A 310 6.50 -19.16 -1.61
C LEU A 310 6.34 -19.09 -0.09
N LEU A 311 5.09 -18.91 0.36
CA LEU A 311 4.77 -18.64 1.75
C LEU A 311 3.39 -19.17 2.13
N VAL A 312 3.12 -19.20 3.42
CA VAL A 312 1.79 -19.42 3.99
C VAL A 312 1.44 -18.29 4.96
N HIS A 313 0.24 -17.77 4.85
CA HIS A 313 -0.33 -16.72 5.70
C HIS A 313 -1.47 -17.29 6.55
N PHE A 314 -1.43 -17.05 7.86
CA PHE A 314 -2.44 -17.56 8.80
C PHE A 314 -3.59 -16.58 8.98
N ALA A 315 -3.94 -15.81 7.94
CA ALA A 315 -5.01 -14.83 7.98
C ALA A 315 -6.31 -15.43 8.52
N GLY A 316 -6.90 -14.78 9.52
CA GLY A 316 -8.17 -15.20 10.11
C GLY A 316 -8.11 -16.44 11.01
N CYS A 317 -6.94 -16.99 11.30
CA CYS A 317 -6.80 -18.20 12.14
C CYS A 317 -7.41 -18.04 13.53
N TRP A 318 -7.48 -16.79 14.05
CA TRP A 318 -8.09 -16.49 15.34
C TRP A 318 -9.59 -16.78 15.39
N THR A 319 -10.28 -16.75 14.25
CA THR A 319 -11.71 -17.05 14.18
C THR A 319 -12.03 -18.49 14.56
N THR A 320 -11.06 -19.41 14.36
CA THR A 320 -11.16 -20.82 14.70
C THR A 320 -10.42 -21.18 15.99
N GLY A 321 -9.66 -20.25 16.57
CA GLY A 321 -8.78 -20.49 17.71
C GLY A 321 -7.57 -21.40 17.43
N LYS A 322 -7.23 -21.62 16.14
CA LYS A 322 -6.24 -22.61 15.72
C LYS A 322 -4.91 -22.01 15.21
N CYS A 323 -4.64 -20.73 15.53
CA CYS A 323 -3.43 -20.08 15.05
C CYS A 323 -2.15 -20.85 15.38
N GLN A 324 -1.99 -21.29 16.63
CA GLN A 324 -0.82 -22.04 17.03
C GLN A 324 -0.73 -23.40 16.34
N GLU A 325 -1.86 -24.15 16.24
CA GLU A 325 -1.90 -25.44 15.58
C GLU A 325 -1.42 -25.34 14.13
N TYR A 326 -1.98 -24.41 13.36
CA TYR A 326 -1.58 -24.19 11.97
C TYR A 326 -0.14 -23.69 11.85
N PHE A 327 0.27 -22.77 12.69
CA PHE A 327 1.64 -22.27 12.66
C PHE A 327 2.65 -23.41 12.87
N GLU A 328 2.47 -24.28 13.89
CA GLU A 328 3.39 -25.37 14.16
C GLU A 328 3.37 -26.42 13.05
N GLU A 329 2.21 -26.71 12.46
CA GLU A 329 2.10 -27.61 11.32
C GLU A 329 2.94 -27.12 10.13
N PHE A 330 2.75 -25.87 9.69
CA PHE A 330 3.48 -25.32 8.54
C PHE A 330 4.94 -25.03 8.87
N TRP A 331 5.23 -24.63 10.10
CA TRP A 331 6.61 -24.45 10.53
C TRP A 331 7.40 -25.75 10.47
N GLY A 332 6.80 -26.86 10.79
CA GLY A 332 7.40 -28.19 10.67
C GLY A 332 7.60 -28.68 9.23
N LYS A 333 6.81 -28.17 8.30
CA LYS A 333 6.89 -28.48 6.85
C LYS A 333 7.84 -27.56 6.08
N LYS A 334 8.34 -26.54 6.71
CA LYS A 334 9.17 -25.50 6.13
C LYS A 334 10.45 -26.04 5.47
N GLY A 335 10.81 -25.49 4.32
CA GLY A 335 12.00 -25.92 3.58
C GLY A 335 11.73 -27.06 2.59
N TYR A 336 10.46 -27.46 2.40
CA TYR A 336 10.11 -28.34 1.29
C TYR A 336 10.50 -27.65 -0.03
N GLU A 337 11.46 -28.24 -0.74
CA GLU A 337 11.92 -27.75 -2.04
C GLU A 337 10.97 -28.25 -3.16
N GLY A 338 9.73 -27.82 -3.12
CA GLY A 338 8.83 -27.98 -4.25
C GLY A 338 9.28 -27.09 -5.41
N VAL A 339 9.07 -27.54 -6.64
CA VAL A 339 9.25 -26.69 -7.80
C VAL A 339 8.12 -25.66 -7.78
N TRP A 340 8.46 -24.38 -7.57
CA TRP A 340 7.49 -23.30 -7.67
C TRP A 340 6.90 -23.28 -9.09
N ARG A 341 5.58 -23.43 -9.20
CA ARG A 341 4.85 -23.47 -10.47
C ARG A 341 3.90 -22.30 -10.57
N PRO A 342 4.28 -21.26 -11.29
CA PRO A 342 3.49 -20.03 -11.40
C PRO A 342 2.13 -20.22 -12.10
N ASP A 343 1.99 -21.25 -12.91
CA ASP A 343 0.90 -21.39 -13.89
C ASP A 343 -0.26 -22.27 -13.39
N GLU A 344 -0.20 -22.80 -12.17
CA GLU A 344 -1.26 -23.65 -11.59
C GLU A 344 -2.19 -22.87 -10.63
N SER A 345 -2.26 -21.54 -10.75
CA SER A 345 -3.11 -20.67 -9.92
C SER A 345 -4.52 -20.50 -10.49
#